data_830875b91c90431b910b3a6ccc575297
#
_entry.id   830875b91c90431b910b3a6ccc575297
#
_cell.length_a   1.000
_cell.length_b   1.000
_cell.length_c   1.000
_cell.angle_alpha   90.00
_cell.angle_beta   90.00
_cell.angle_gamma   90.00
#
_symmetry.space_group_name_H-M   'P 1'
#
loop_
_entity.id
_entity.type
_entity.pdbx_description
1 polymer ?
#
loop_
_entity_poly.entity_id
_entity_poly.type
_entity_poly.pdbx_seq_one_letter_code
_entity_poly.pdbx_strand_id
1 'polypeptide(L)'
;MKNIAIVGCGGMGGGHAVAIASGTGNAIWAGVPGQKEGKLQPTDTDIGPLLSLAGVCDIDPARVAWARERGYRVYDAYQDILDDPAVDIILIATPNHLHKEEAISAMRAGKHVLCEKPVMMDSHELEEVLAVAAETGKVFYPRQNRRWDKDFLIAKKIFEDGTLGRVFNIECRVQGSRGIPGDWRAKKEFGGGMMLDWGVHLLDRLLVMVPERVTRVFCDLTHVLTGEVDDGFKMHLTFESGLTAVLEVGTCHFAALPLWFLAGSQGTAVIDNWDCTGRVVRLHSWEDKDAKPILAGAGLTKTMAPRGDSSVETLPLPQVDFDNNELYLNLVDAIDGRAPQIVTGEHALRVMRLMEAAVSSAETHAVVEFEPALPV
;
A
#
# COMPACT_ATOMS: atom_id res chain seq x y z
N MET A 1 26.84 -6.51 2.56
CA MET A 1 26.22 -5.27 3.07
C MET A 1 26.16 -4.27 1.94
N LYS A 2 25.02 -3.65 1.69
CA LYS A 2 24.81 -2.62 0.65
C LYS A 2 24.76 -1.25 1.27
N ASN A 3 25.33 -0.25 0.62
CA ASN A 3 25.26 1.14 1.04
C ASN A 3 24.09 1.84 0.34
N ILE A 4 23.16 2.40 1.12
CA ILE A 4 21.99 3.09 0.62
C ILE A 4 22.06 4.58 0.95
N ALA A 5 21.90 5.43 -0.06
CA ALA A 5 21.72 6.87 0.11
C ALA A 5 20.25 7.24 -0.07
N ILE A 6 19.80 8.30 0.59
CA ILE A 6 18.40 8.74 0.55
C ILE A 6 18.34 10.13 -0.06
N VAL A 7 17.49 10.30 -1.06
CA VAL A 7 17.12 11.61 -1.61
C VAL A 7 15.70 11.97 -1.18
N GLY A 8 15.54 13.17 -0.61
CA GLY A 8 14.33 13.59 0.11
C GLY A 8 14.33 13.08 1.55
N CYS A 9 14.70 13.92 2.50
CA CYS A 9 14.78 13.59 3.93
C CYS A 9 13.58 14.16 4.73
N GLY A 10 12.42 14.18 4.09
CA GLY A 10 11.15 14.57 4.69
C GLY A 10 10.63 13.53 5.71
N GLY A 11 9.32 13.44 5.88
CA GLY A 11 8.70 12.47 6.80
C GLY A 11 9.13 11.05 6.53
N MET A 12 8.94 10.56 5.29
CA MET A 12 9.27 9.18 4.93
C MET A 12 10.77 8.96 4.83
N GLY A 13 11.51 9.79 4.08
CA GLY A 13 12.96 9.62 3.94
C GLY A 13 13.71 9.73 5.25
N GLY A 14 13.34 10.67 6.12
CA GLY A 14 13.89 10.76 7.48
C GLY A 14 13.60 9.52 8.33
N GLY A 15 12.38 8.96 8.23
CA GLY A 15 12.03 7.69 8.86
C GLY A 15 12.91 6.53 8.38
N HIS A 16 13.14 6.46 7.08
CA HIS A 16 14.06 5.46 6.49
C HIS A 16 15.50 5.64 6.97
N ALA A 17 15.99 6.89 7.04
CA ALA A 17 17.34 7.15 7.53
C ALA A 17 17.54 6.64 8.97
N VAL A 18 16.57 6.90 9.85
CA VAL A 18 16.59 6.38 11.23
C VAL A 18 16.53 4.86 11.26
N ALA A 19 15.63 4.26 10.50
CA ALA A 19 15.44 2.82 10.43
C ALA A 19 16.70 2.07 9.98
N ILE A 20 17.33 2.54 8.90
CA ILE A 20 18.53 1.92 8.34
C ILE A 20 19.73 2.15 9.26
N ALA A 21 19.92 3.38 9.77
CA ALA A 21 21.04 3.70 10.65
C ALA A 21 20.97 2.93 11.99
N SER A 22 19.78 2.63 12.49
CA SER A 22 19.60 1.85 13.73
C SER A 22 19.61 0.33 13.51
N GLY A 23 19.54 -0.15 12.28
CA GLY A 23 19.37 -1.57 11.95
C GLY A 23 17.99 -2.14 12.24
N THR A 24 17.07 -1.34 12.78
CA THR A 24 15.75 -1.84 13.23
C THR A 24 14.67 -1.85 12.14
N GLY A 25 14.93 -1.21 11.00
CA GLY A 25 14.03 -1.18 9.84
C GLY A 25 12.70 -0.44 10.00
N ASN A 26 12.22 -0.23 11.21
CA ASN A 26 10.87 0.27 11.49
C ASN A 26 10.82 1.51 12.40
N ALA A 27 11.86 2.35 12.36
CA ALA A 27 11.86 3.61 13.07
C ALA A 27 11.05 4.73 12.36
N ILE A 28 9.92 4.35 11.74
CA ILE A 28 9.05 5.31 11.07
C ILE A 28 8.63 6.38 12.09
N TRP A 29 8.96 7.66 11.79
CA TRP A 29 8.61 8.85 12.57
C TRP A 29 9.44 9.13 13.84
N ALA A 30 10.38 8.29 14.26
CA ALA A 30 11.20 8.55 15.43
C ALA A 30 12.09 9.78 15.22
N GLY A 31 11.75 10.89 15.88
CA GLY A 31 12.55 12.11 15.90
C GLY A 31 12.64 12.88 14.59
N VAL A 32 11.75 12.66 13.63
CA VAL A 32 11.65 13.48 12.41
C VAL A 32 11.01 14.83 12.77
N PRO A 33 11.58 15.98 12.37
CA PRO A 33 11.03 17.29 12.71
C PRO A 33 9.56 17.44 12.26
N GLY A 34 8.71 17.90 13.19
CA GLY A 34 7.27 18.09 12.96
C GLY A 34 6.44 16.81 13.03
N GLN A 35 7.04 15.65 13.29
CA GLN A 35 6.32 14.40 13.50
C GLN A 35 6.28 14.05 15.00
N LYS A 36 5.14 13.51 15.45
CA LYS A 36 5.05 12.91 16.78
C LYS A 36 5.82 11.59 16.78
N GLU A 37 6.54 11.32 17.88
CA GLU A 37 7.19 10.02 18.05
C GLU A 37 6.16 8.90 17.90
N GLY A 38 6.27 8.11 16.84
CA GLY A 38 5.53 6.86 16.68
C GLY A 38 6.13 5.79 17.59
N LYS A 39 5.33 4.88 18.10
CA LYS A 39 5.85 3.69 18.77
C LYS A 39 6.58 2.86 17.71
N LEU A 40 7.89 2.62 17.94
CA LEU A 40 8.63 1.61 17.19
C LEU A 40 7.87 0.28 17.35
N GLN A 41 7.48 -0.31 16.24
CA GLN A 41 7.05 -1.71 16.27
C GLN A 41 8.33 -2.54 16.29
N PRO A 42 8.51 -3.43 17.26
CA PRO A 42 9.65 -4.33 17.23
C PRO A 42 9.50 -5.19 15.96
N THR A 43 10.48 -5.10 15.08
CA THR A 43 10.64 -6.05 13.99
C THR A 43 11.64 -7.09 14.45
N ASP A 44 11.40 -8.34 14.13
CA ASP A 44 12.26 -9.44 14.55
C ASP A 44 13.56 -9.49 13.73
N THR A 45 13.59 -8.86 12.57
CA THR A 45 14.73 -8.93 11.65
C THR A 45 15.63 -7.71 11.74
N ASP A 46 16.90 -7.94 12.11
CA ASP A 46 17.96 -6.94 12.06
C ASP A 46 18.44 -6.75 10.61
N ILE A 47 18.30 -5.54 10.08
CA ILE A 47 18.78 -5.16 8.75
C ILE A 47 20.18 -4.54 8.74
N GLY A 48 20.78 -4.28 9.91
CA GLY A 48 22.11 -3.70 10.03
C GLY A 48 23.21 -4.48 9.31
N PRO A 49 23.20 -5.83 9.31
CA PRO A 49 24.14 -6.62 8.52
C PRO A 49 23.94 -6.51 6.99
N LEU A 50 22.78 -6.04 6.53
CA LEU A 50 22.39 -6.00 5.12
C LEU A 50 22.57 -4.62 4.51
N LEU A 51 22.16 -3.58 5.24
CA LEU A 51 22.12 -2.20 4.78
C LEU A 51 22.90 -1.26 5.71
N SER A 52 23.60 -0.31 5.11
CA SER A 52 24.27 0.77 5.78
C SER A 52 23.85 2.11 5.17
N LEU A 53 23.51 3.09 5.99
CA LEU A 53 23.19 4.44 5.53
C LEU A 53 24.45 5.14 5.04
N ALA A 54 24.57 5.31 3.71
CA ALA A 54 25.68 6.07 3.11
C ALA A 54 25.56 7.58 3.36
N GLY A 55 24.32 8.09 3.42
CA GLY A 55 24.03 9.48 3.70
C GLY A 55 22.65 9.89 3.16
N VAL A 56 22.33 11.16 3.30
CA VAL A 56 21.07 11.76 2.88
C VAL A 56 21.30 13.03 2.06
N CYS A 57 20.35 13.38 1.18
CA CYS A 57 20.32 14.64 0.45
C CYS A 57 18.91 15.24 0.57
N ASP A 58 18.83 16.53 0.88
CA ASP A 58 17.58 17.29 0.89
C ASP A 58 17.86 18.75 0.56
N ILE A 59 16.88 19.41 -0.07
CA ILE A 59 16.97 20.86 -0.41
C ILE A 59 16.54 21.76 0.76
N ASP A 60 15.81 21.22 1.74
CA ASP A 60 15.35 21.96 2.91
C ASP A 60 16.47 22.06 3.97
N PRO A 61 16.95 23.29 4.28
CA PRO A 61 18.00 23.47 5.28
C PRO A 61 17.66 22.90 6.66
N ALA A 62 16.37 22.85 7.02
CA ALA A 62 15.94 22.28 8.30
C ALA A 62 16.13 20.77 8.31
N ARG A 63 15.90 20.07 7.19
CA ARG A 63 16.13 18.64 7.02
C ARG A 63 17.63 18.30 7.01
N VAL A 64 18.40 19.14 6.34
CA VAL A 64 19.87 19.05 6.34
C VAL A 64 20.43 19.21 7.75
N ALA A 65 19.99 20.21 8.51
CA ALA A 65 20.39 20.41 9.90
C ALA A 65 20.02 19.21 10.78
N TRP A 66 18.79 18.72 10.65
CA TRP A 66 18.29 17.53 11.35
C TRP A 66 19.17 16.29 11.11
N ALA A 67 19.59 16.07 9.87
CA ALA A 67 20.44 14.93 9.52
C ALA A 67 21.87 15.08 10.11
N ARG A 68 22.44 16.30 10.04
CA ARG A 68 23.76 16.59 10.61
C ARG A 68 23.80 16.43 12.13
N GLU A 69 22.76 16.87 12.84
CA GLU A 69 22.62 16.69 14.30
C GLU A 69 22.63 15.23 14.73
N ARG A 70 22.19 14.32 13.85
CA ARG A 70 22.22 12.85 14.06
C ARG A 70 23.53 12.19 13.63
N GLY A 71 24.48 12.97 13.13
CA GLY A 71 25.75 12.45 12.64
C GLY A 71 25.65 11.75 11.28
N TYR A 72 24.54 11.94 10.54
CA TYR A 72 24.42 11.38 9.20
C TYR A 72 25.26 12.21 8.21
N ARG A 73 25.91 11.52 7.27
CA ARG A 73 26.53 12.18 6.13
C ARG A 73 25.44 12.88 5.32
N VAL A 74 25.70 14.12 4.92
CA VAL A 74 24.81 14.91 4.06
C VAL A 74 25.55 15.16 2.75
N TYR A 75 24.91 14.82 1.64
CA TYR A 75 25.34 15.18 0.31
C TYR A 75 24.77 16.57 -0.04
N ASP A 76 25.55 17.43 -0.63
CA ASP A 76 25.13 18.80 -0.96
C ASP A 76 24.19 18.83 -2.19
N ALA A 77 24.34 17.87 -3.11
CA ALA A 77 23.50 17.74 -4.29
C ALA A 77 23.20 16.25 -4.59
N TYR A 78 22.10 16.00 -5.33
CA TYR A 78 21.76 14.67 -5.80
C TYR A 78 22.87 14.08 -6.70
N GLN A 79 23.53 14.92 -7.50
CA GLN A 79 24.66 14.50 -8.35
C GLN A 79 25.79 13.90 -7.54
N ASP A 80 26.07 14.40 -6.32
CA ASP A 80 27.12 13.85 -5.47
C ASP A 80 26.82 12.41 -5.03
N ILE A 81 25.53 12.04 -4.90
CA ILE A 81 25.12 10.65 -4.64
C ILE A 81 25.36 9.79 -5.87
N LEU A 82 25.01 10.30 -7.06
CA LEU A 82 25.19 9.59 -8.32
C LEU A 82 26.66 9.28 -8.58
N ASP A 83 27.54 10.23 -8.28
CA ASP A 83 28.99 10.15 -8.52
C ASP A 83 29.73 9.36 -7.42
N ASP A 84 29.12 9.09 -6.27
CA ASP A 84 29.76 8.35 -5.17
C ASP A 84 29.78 6.83 -5.50
N PRO A 85 30.98 6.25 -5.79
CA PRO A 85 31.08 4.83 -6.11
C PRO A 85 30.78 3.91 -4.91
N ALA A 86 30.76 4.42 -3.70
CA ALA A 86 30.43 3.66 -2.50
C ALA A 86 28.91 3.43 -2.34
N VAL A 87 28.06 4.16 -3.05
CA VAL A 87 26.61 3.99 -2.99
C VAL A 87 26.17 2.90 -3.93
N ASP A 88 25.46 1.89 -3.41
CA ASP A 88 24.86 0.78 -4.17
C ASP A 88 23.42 1.06 -4.55
N ILE A 89 22.66 1.68 -3.63
CA ILE A 89 21.21 1.86 -3.72
C ILE A 89 20.88 3.32 -3.46
N ILE A 90 19.95 3.87 -4.23
CA ILE A 90 19.34 5.16 -3.93
C ILE A 90 17.87 4.92 -3.53
N LEU A 91 17.50 5.38 -2.34
CA LEU A 91 16.12 5.47 -1.90
C LEU A 91 15.58 6.85 -2.27
N ILE A 92 14.54 6.86 -3.12
CA ILE A 92 13.86 8.08 -3.57
C ILE A 92 12.64 8.30 -2.69
N ALA A 93 12.61 9.44 -1.98
CA ALA A 93 11.52 9.85 -1.08
C ALA A 93 11.20 11.34 -1.23
N THR A 94 11.44 11.88 -2.40
CA THR A 94 11.08 13.21 -2.87
C THR A 94 9.58 13.31 -3.19
N PRO A 95 9.03 14.48 -3.57
CA PRO A 95 7.68 14.55 -4.14
C PRO A 95 7.55 13.75 -5.44
N ASN A 96 6.38 13.16 -5.66
CA ASN A 96 6.12 12.16 -6.71
C ASN A 96 6.57 12.57 -8.13
N HIS A 97 6.40 13.83 -8.48
CA HIS A 97 6.76 14.36 -9.82
C HIS A 97 8.27 14.36 -10.13
N LEU A 98 9.13 14.12 -9.12
CA LEU A 98 10.59 14.02 -9.30
C LEU A 98 11.07 12.57 -9.46
N HIS A 99 10.24 11.60 -9.09
CA HIS A 99 10.64 10.19 -8.99
C HIS A 99 11.19 9.64 -10.31
N LYS A 100 10.57 9.97 -11.45
CA LYS A 100 10.97 9.48 -12.77
C LYS A 100 12.41 9.85 -13.11
N GLU A 101 12.71 11.15 -13.09
CA GLU A 101 14.03 11.65 -13.47
C GLU A 101 15.13 11.17 -12.50
N GLU A 102 14.82 11.13 -11.22
CA GLU A 102 15.74 10.64 -10.20
C GLU A 102 16.00 9.14 -10.36
N ALA A 103 14.96 8.32 -10.62
CA ALA A 103 15.10 6.88 -10.83
C ALA A 103 15.93 6.55 -12.09
N ILE A 104 15.64 7.23 -13.20
CA ILE A 104 16.35 7.04 -14.46
C ILE A 104 17.83 7.42 -14.32
N SER A 105 18.12 8.59 -13.73
CA SER A 105 19.51 9.03 -13.54
C SER A 105 20.29 8.14 -12.59
N ALA A 106 19.64 7.66 -11.51
CA ALA A 106 20.24 6.69 -10.58
C ALA A 106 20.65 5.38 -11.29
N MET A 107 19.74 4.78 -12.05
CA MET A 107 20.02 3.52 -12.73
C MET A 107 21.09 3.68 -13.83
N ARG A 108 21.08 4.79 -14.55
CA ARG A 108 22.14 5.13 -15.54
C ARG A 108 23.50 5.38 -14.89
N ALA A 109 23.52 5.90 -13.65
CA ALA A 109 24.71 6.02 -12.83
C ALA A 109 25.16 4.67 -12.19
N GLY A 110 24.47 3.58 -12.54
CA GLY A 110 24.82 2.23 -12.05
C GLY A 110 24.29 1.89 -10.67
N LYS A 111 23.34 2.67 -10.12
CA LYS A 111 22.74 2.43 -8.80
C LYS A 111 21.43 1.65 -8.93
N HIS A 112 21.11 0.82 -7.92
CA HIS A 112 19.78 0.27 -7.76
C HIS A 112 18.86 1.30 -7.12
N VAL A 113 17.54 1.17 -7.31
CA VAL A 113 16.56 2.14 -6.84
C VAL A 113 15.52 1.47 -5.97
N LEU A 114 15.29 2.03 -4.77
CA LEU A 114 14.09 1.82 -3.96
C LEU A 114 13.27 3.11 -4.04
N CYS A 115 12.07 3.07 -4.62
CA CYS A 115 11.26 4.25 -4.85
C CYS A 115 10.01 4.27 -3.97
N GLU A 116 9.77 5.36 -3.26
CA GLU A 116 8.55 5.57 -2.50
C GLU A 116 7.32 5.57 -3.41
N LYS A 117 6.19 5.24 -2.81
CA LYS A 117 4.88 5.23 -3.46
C LYS A 117 4.22 6.63 -3.42
N PRO A 118 3.37 6.95 -4.43
CA PRO A 118 3.27 6.31 -5.73
C PRO A 118 4.58 6.44 -6.47
N VAL A 119 4.99 5.40 -7.18
CA VAL A 119 6.33 5.37 -7.76
C VAL A 119 6.54 6.38 -8.88
N MET A 120 5.46 6.75 -9.59
CA MET A 120 5.44 7.72 -10.69
C MET A 120 4.11 8.48 -10.69
N MET A 121 3.98 9.48 -11.55
CA MET A 121 2.75 10.26 -11.72
C MET A 121 1.70 9.49 -12.52
N ASP A 122 2.13 8.68 -13.49
CA ASP A 122 1.27 7.85 -14.34
C ASP A 122 1.98 6.57 -14.81
N SER A 123 1.23 5.70 -15.49
CA SER A 123 1.73 4.41 -15.98
C SER A 123 2.77 4.56 -17.09
N HIS A 124 2.69 5.61 -17.92
CA HIS A 124 3.64 5.85 -19.00
C HIS A 124 5.03 6.21 -18.45
N GLU A 125 5.09 7.06 -17.42
CA GLU A 125 6.34 7.34 -16.70
C GLU A 125 6.98 6.09 -16.13
N LEU A 126 6.15 5.19 -15.56
CA LEU A 126 6.65 3.94 -15.02
C LEU A 126 7.20 3.01 -16.13
N GLU A 127 6.54 2.95 -17.29
CA GLU A 127 7.04 2.18 -18.44
C GLU A 127 8.41 2.65 -18.90
N GLU A 128 8.65 3.98 -18.95
CA GLU A 128 9.96 4.54 -19.27
C GLU A 128 11.02 4.14 -18.22
N VAL A 129 10.68 4.20 -16.94
CA VAL A 129 11.59 3.80 -15.86
C VAL A 129 11.93 2.31 -15.93
N LEU A 130 10.93 1.46 -16.21
CA LEU A 130 11.14 0.01 -16.34
C LEU A 130 12.00 -0.34 -17.58
N ALA A 131 11.85 0.42 -18.67
CA ALA A 131 12.70 0.26 -19.84
C ALA A 131 14.18 0.54 -19.50
N VAL A 132 14.45 1.61 -18.72
CA VAL A 132 15.81 1.94 -18.25
C VAL A 132 16.32 0.89 -17.25
N ALA A 133 15.47 0.35 -16.38
CA ALA A 133 15.84 -0.72 -15.47
C ALA A 133 16.31 -1.97 -16.26
N ALA A 134 15.59 -2.33 -17.32
CA ALA A 134 15.95 -3.44 -18.23
C ALA A 134 17.25 -3.14 -19.01
N GLU A 135 17.41 -1.92 -19.52
CA GLU A 135 18.62 -1.47 -20.25
C GLU A 135 19.86 -1.56 -19.37
N THR A 136 19.77 -1.07 -18.14
CA THR A 136 20.92 -0.97 -17.22
C THR A 136 21.17 -2.23 -16.40
N GLY A 137 20.23 -3.16 -16.37
CA GLY A 137 20.25 -4.35 -15.50
C GLY A 137 20.16 -4.00 -14.01
N LYS A 138 19.64 -2.82 -13.68
CA LYS A 138 19.48 -2.39 -12.28
C LYS A 138 18.10 -2.74 -11.75
N VAL A 139 18.05 -3.07 -10.47
CA VAL A 139 16.79 -3.30 -9.76
C VAL A 139 16.11 -1.95 -9.53
N PHE A 140 14.88 -1.82 -10.05
CA PHE A 140 13.92 -0.82 -9.63
C PHE A 140 12.91 -1.48 -8.71
N TYR A 141 12.86 -1.06 -7.44
CA TYR A 141 12.02 -1.66 -6.40
C TYR A 141 10.95 -0.66 -5.92
N PRO A 142 9.67 -0.86 -6.29
CA PRO A 142 8.56 -0.08 -5.75
C PRO A 142 8.37 -0.36 -4.26
N ARG A 143 8.19 0.71 -3.45
CA ARG A 143 8.00 0.52 -2.01
C ARG A 143 6.54 0.26 -1.65
N GLN A 144 6.01 -0.91 -1.98
CA GLN A 144 4.67 -1.35 -1.55
C GLN A 144 4.74 -2.07 -0.19
N ASN A 145 5.12 -1.32 0.84
CA ASN A 145 5.39 -1.83 2.18
C ASN A 145 4.18 -2.43 2.90
N ARG A 146 2.95 -2.03 2.51
CA ARG A 146 1.73 -2.51 3.18
C ARG A 146 1.35 -3.94 2.84
N ARG A 147 2.14 -4.63 1.99
CA ARG A 147 2.06 -6.08 1.79
C ARG A 147 2.40 -6.88 3.05
N TRP A 148 3.11 -6.26 3.99
CA TRP A 148 3.51 -6.85 5.26
C TRP A 148 2.73 -6.29 6.46
N ASP A 149 1.70 -5.46 6.21
CA ASP A 149 0.81 -4.99 7.30
C ASP A 149 0.00 -6.16 7.86
N LYS A 150 -0.10 -6.22 9.19
CA LYS A 150 -0.75 -7.32 9.90
C LYS A 150 -2.21 -7.53 9.49
N ASP A 151 -2.97 -6.44 9.31
CA ASP A 151 -4.37 -6.49 8.88
C ASP A 151 -4.54 -7.16 7.51
N PHE A 152 -3.65 -6.84 6.58
CA PHE A 152 -3.63 -7.44 5.25
C PHE A 152 -3.25 -8.93 5.29
N LEU A 153 -2.22 -9.29 6.05
CA LEU A 153 -1.79 -10.69 6.17
C LEU A 153 -2.88 -11.56 6.81
N ILE A 154 -3.65 -11.02 7.77
CA ILE A 154 -4.83 -11.69 8.33
C ILE A 154 -5.90 -11.89 7.26
N ALA A 155 -6.27 -10.84 6.52
CA ALA A 155 -7.27 -10.91 5.45
C ALA A 155 -6.86 -11.90 4.36
N LYS A 156 -5.60 -11.84 3.92
CA LYS A 156 -5.01 -12.75 2.93
C LYS A 156 -5.03 -14.19 3.40
N LYS A 157 -4.62 -14.47 4.65
CA LYS A 157 -4.66 -15.81 5.22
C LYS A 157 -6.08 -16.38 5.26
N ILE A 158 -7.08 -15.59 5.66
CA ILE A 158 -8.49 -16.02 5.68
C ILE A 158 -8.97 -16.37 4.26
N PHE A 159 -8.57 -15.56 3.26
CA PHE A 159 -8.91 -15.79 1.87
C PHE A 159 -8.26 -17.07 1.32
N GLU A 160 -6.96 -17.25 1.54
CA GLU A 160 -6.18 -18.39 1.04
C GLU A 160 -6.50 -19.71 1.73
N ASP A 161 -6.77 -19.69 3.03
CA ASP A 161 -7.14 -20.91 3.80
C ASP A 161 -8.53 -21.46 3.42
N GLY A 162 -9.30 -20.72 2.60
CA GLY A 162 -10.65 -21.14 2.20
C GLY A 162 -11.66 -21.18 3.38
N THR A 163 -11.35 -20.52 4.47
CA THR A 163 -12.16 -20.52 5.72
C THR A 163 -13.60 -20.09 5.48
N LEU A 164 -13.83 -19.19 4.50
CA LEU A 164 -15.14 -18.64 4.17
C LEU A 164 -15.83 -19.37 3.01
N GLY A 165 -15.25 -20.47 2.50
CA GLY A 165 -15.66 -21.09 1.25
C GLY A 165 -15.33 -20.19 0.05
N ARG A 166 -16.18 -20.21 -1.00
CA ARG A 166 -15.97 -19.30 -2.15
C ARG A 166 -16.26 -17.87 -1.74
N VAL A 167 -15.22 -17.05 -1.65
CA VAL A 167 -15.35 -15.61 -1.41
C VAL A 167 -15.95 -14.95 -2.66
N PHE A 168 -16.96 -14.12 -2.47
CA PHE A 168 -17.66 -13.43 -3.54
C PHE A 168 -17.67 -11.90 -3.40
N ASN A 169 -17.33 -11.37 -2.20
CA ASN A 169 -17.19 -9.94 -1.96
C ASN A 169 -16.06 -9.67 -0.97
N ILE A 170 -15.23 -8.68 -1.30
CA ILE A 170 -14.15 -8.16 -0.45
C ILE A 170 -14.33 -6.64 -0.35
N GLU A 171 -14.29 -6.11 0.86
CA GLU A 171 -14.32 -4.67 1.07
C GLU A 171 -13.13 -4.26 1.94
N CYS A 172 -12.41 -3.22 1.51
CA CYS A 172 -11.31 -2.63 2.27
C CYS A 172 -11.51 -1.12 2.36
N ARG A 173 -11.40 -0.55 3.57
CA ARG A 173 -11.64 0.85 3.84
C ARG A 173 -10.53 1.49 4.63
N VAL A 174 -10.19 2.72 4.26
CA VAL A 174 -9.34 3.59 5.06
C VAL A 174 -10.08 4.92 5.25
N GLN A 175 -10.52 5.13 6.47
CA GLN A 175 -11.40 6.25 6.81
C GLN A 175 -10.80 7.12 7.91
N GLY A 176 -10.87 8.43 7.73
CA GLY A 176 -10.44 9.45 8.66
C GLY A 176 -11.36 10.67 8.63
N SER A 177 -11.15 11.63 9.52
CA SER A 177 -12.06 12.77 9.72
C SER A 177 -11.37 14.13 9.69
N ARG A 178 -10.11 14.21 9.21
CA ARG A 178 -9.31 15.45 9.32
C ARG A 178 -9.08 16.16 7.99
N GLY A 179 -9.61 15.62 6.88
CA GLY A 179 -9.27 16.10 5.54
C GLY A 179 -7.84 15.71 5.13
N ILE A 180 -7.41 16.22 3.97
CA ILE A 180 -6.03 16.08 3.51
C ILE A 180 -5.16 17.12 4.24
N PRO A 181 -3.92 16.76 4.68
CA PRO A 181 -2.96 17.73 5.17
C PRO A 181 -2.72 18.85 4.16
N GLY A 182 -2.54 20.08 4.62
CA GLY A 182 -2.29 21.25 3.76
C GLY A 182 -0.87 21.30 3.18
N ASP A 183 -0.26 20.14 2.91
CA ASP A 183 1.05 20.00 2.28
C ASP A 183 0.90 19.71 0.77
N TRP A 184 1.94 19.14 0.15
CA TRP A 184 1.97 18.80 -1.27
C TRP A 184 0.83 17.85 -1.68
N ARG A 185 0.25 17.06 -0.74
CA ARG A 185 -0.87 16.15 -0.98
C ARG A 185 -2.16 16.86 -1.39
N ALA A 186 -2.28 18.15 -1.11
CA ALA A 186 -3.42 18.96 -1.53
C ALA A 186 -3.23 19.56 -2.94
N LYS A 187 -2.10 19.29 -3.63
CA LYS A 187 -1.74 19.89 -4.91
C LYS A 187 -1.61 18.84 -6.01
N LYS A 188 -2.38 19.02 -7.09
CA LYS A 188 -2.39 18.12 -8.26
C LYS A 188 -1.02 18.05 -8.94
N GLU A 189 -0.33 19.18 -9.06
CA GLU A 189 0.99 19.28 -9.71
C GLU A 189 2.06 18.41 -9.05
N PHE A 190 1.91 18.04 -7.77
CA PHE A 190 2.84 17.19 -7.03
C PHE A 190 2.34 15.75 -6.85
N GLY A 191 1.26 15.37 -7.55
CA GLY A 191 0.66 14.05 -7.40
C GLY A 191 -0.13 13.91 -6.10
N GLY A 192 -0.85 14.95 -5.70
CA GLY A 192 -1.75 14.92 -4.54
C GLY A 192 -3.03 14.14 -4.81
N GLY A 193 -3.86 14.00 -3.78
CA GLY A 193 -5.12 13.25 -3.81
C GLY A 193 -5.03 11.87 -3.17
N MET A 194 -6.16 11.39 -2.71
CA MET A 194 -6.25 10.12 -1.97
C MET A 194 -6.16 8.91 -2.89
N MET A 195 -6.51 9.05 -4.17
CA MET A 195 -6.31 7.98 -5.15
C MET A 195 -4.83 7.61 -5.25
N LEU A 196 -3.94 8.59 -5.38
CA LEU A 196 -2.50 8.37 -5.45
C LEU A 196 -1.89 8.03 -4.08
N ASP A 197 -2.36 8.66 -2.98
CA ASP A 197 -1.77 8.44 -1.66
C ASP A 197 -2.17 7.10 -1.03
N TRP A 198 -3.46 6.71 -1.13
CA TRP A 198 -4.00 5.49 -0.51
C TRP A 198 -4.51 4.45 -1.51
N GLY A 199 -5.04 4.87 -2.66
CA GLY A 199 -5.54 3.94 -3.68
C GLY A 199 -4.47 2.96 -4.13
N VAL A 200 -3.24 3.44 -4.28
CA VAL A 200 -2.06 2.62 -4.60
C VAL A 200 -1.86 1.46 -3.62
N HIS A 201 -2.11 1.67 -2.33
CA HIS A 201 -1.97 0.63 -1.31
C HIS A 201 -3.12 -0.37 -1.30
N LEU A 202 -4.37 0.14 -1.43
CA LEU A 202 -5.55 -0.72 -1.39
C LEU A 202 -5.58 -1.64 -2.62
N LEU A 203 -5.28 -1.09 -3.79
CA LEU A 203 -5.20 -1.86 -5.03
C LEU A 203 -4.08 -2.89 -4.98
N ASP A 204 -2.87 -2.50 -4.57
CA ASP A 204 -1.74 -3.42 -4.50
C ASP A 204 -2.06 -4.63 -3.60
N ARG A 205 -2.58 -4.40 -2.40
CA ARG A 205 -2.96 -5.47 -1.47
C ARG A 205 -4.05 -6.37 -2.03
N LEU A 206 -5.08 -5.78 -2.64
CA LEU A 206 -6.16 -6.56 -3.25
C LEU A 206 -5.65 -7.45 -4.38
N LEU A 207 -4.82 -6.92 -5.29
CA LEU A 207 -4.27 -7.66 -6.43
C LEU A 207 -3.29 -8.76 -6.03
N VAL A 208 -2.59 -8.60 -4.90
CA VAL A 208 -1.75 -9.65 -4.31
C VAL A 208 -2.60 -10.76 -3.68
N MET A 209 -3.72 -10.40 -3.06
CA MET A 209 -4.63 -11.37 -2.42
C MET A 209 -5.47 -12.15 -3.44
N VAL A 210 -5.94 -11.47 -4.51
CA VAL A 210 -6.80 -12.05 -5.53
C VAL A 210 -6.03 -12.15 -6.85
N PRO A 211 -5.43 -13.33 -7.15
CA PRO A 211 -4.62 -13.53 -8.36
C PRO A 211 -5.50 -13.78 -9.61
N GLU A 212 -6.50 -12.94 -9.83
CA GLU A 212 -7.41 -12.98 -10.96
C GLU A 212 -7.34 -11.69 -11.76
N ARG A 213 -7.89 -11.72 -12.97
CA ARG A 213 -8.01 -10.51 -13.80
C ARG A 213 -9.19 -9.66 -13.31
N VAL A 214 -8.93 -8.35 -13.19
CA VAL A 214 -10.01 -7.36 -13.05
C VAL A 214 -10.62 -7.13 -14.41
N THR A 215 -11.92 -7.27 -14.53
CA THR A 215 -12.66 -7.11 -15.81
C THR A 215 -13.39 -5.78 -15.91
N ARG A 216 -13.82 -5.20 -14.78
CA ARG A 216 -14.58 -3.94 -14.75
C ARG A 216 -14.18 -3.10 -13.55
N VAL A 217 -14.14 -1.79 -13.78
CA VAL A 217 -13.87 -0.76 -12.76
C VAL A 217 -14.98 0.28 -12.82
N PHE A 218 -15.56 0.61 -11.67
CA PHE A 218 -16.40 1.79 -11.49
C PHE A 218 -15.91 2.56 -10.28
N CYS A 219 -15.78 3.87 -10.39
CA CYS A 219 -15.26 4.69 -9.31
C CYS A 219 -15.97 6.03 -9.22
N ASP A 220 -16.21 6.48 -7.99
CA ASP A 220 -16.57 7.86 -7.66
C ASP A 220 -15.43 8.48 -6.86
N LEU A 221 -14.98 9.67 -7.26
CA LEU A 221 -14.06 10.51 -6.49
C LEU A 221 -14.86 11.50 -5.66
N THR A 222 -14.39 11.80 -4.43
CA THR A 222 -15.01 12.82 -3.58
C THR A 222 -14.12 14.05 -3.47
N HIS A 223 -14.77 15.22 -3.38
CA HIS A 223 -14.19 16.54 -3.22
C HIS A 223 -14.95 17.31 -2.15
N VAL A 224 -15.00 16.77 -0.92
CA VAL A 224 -15.81 17.34 0.18
C VAL A 224 -15.16 18.59 0.74
N LEU A 225 -13.85 18.59 0.93
CA LEU A 225 -13.06 19.66 1.51
C LEU A 225 -12.05 20.27 0.54
N THR A 226 -11.80 19.64 -0.58
CA THR A 226 -10.79 20.06 -1.56
C THR A 226 -11.44 20.26 -2.92
N GLY A 227 -10.93 21.21 -3.70
CA GLY A 227 -11.40 21.45 -5.08
C GLY A 227 -10.42 21.02 -6.16
N GLU A 228 -9.16 20.82 -5.79
CA GLU A 228 -8.07 20.55 -6.76
C GLU A 228 -7.77 19.07 -6.91
N VAL A 229 -7.81 18.33 -5.80
CA VAL A 229 -7.53 16.90 -5.74
C VAL A 229 -8.69 16.16 -5.05
N ASP A 230 -8.80 14.87 -5.29
CA ASP A 230 -9.76 14.02 -4.58
C ASP A 230 -9.39 13.89 -3.10
N ASP A 231 -10.37 14.03 -2.19
CA ASP A 231 -10.21 13.82 -0.75
C ASP A 231 -10.72 12.44 -0.30
N GLY A 232 -11.11 11.62 -1.24
CA GLY A 232 -11.54 10.25 -1.07
C GLY A 232 -12.09 9.66 -2.35
N PHE A 233 -12.35 8.36 -2.32
CA PHE A 233 -12.96 7.63 -3.43
C PHE A 233 -13.73 6.41 -2.93
N LYS A 234 -14.64 5.95 -3.76
CA LYS A 234 -15.26 4.63 -3.66
C LYS A 234 -15.14 3.92 -5.00
N MET A 235 -14.43 2.81 -5.02
CA MET A 235 -14.13 2.04 -6.22
C MET A 235 -14.75 0.65 -6.12
N HIS A 236 -15.44 0.23 -7.17
CA HIS A 236 -15.98 -1.10 -7.34
C HIS A 236 -15.21 -1.83 -8.43
N LEU A 237 -14.71 -3.00 -8.12
CA LEU A 237 -13.99 -3.88 -9.04
C LEU A 237 -14.78 -5.17 -9.24
N THR A 238 -14.76 -5.71 -10.46
CA THR A 238 -15.28 -7.04 -10.77
C THR A 238 -14.14 -7.88 -11.35
N PHE A 239 -13.94 -9.05 -10.80
CA PHE A 239 -12.97 -10.04 -11.28
C PHE A 239 -13.60 -11.04 -12.24
N GLU A 240 -12.78 -11.76 -12.99
CA GLU A 240 -13.25 -12.72 -14.00
C GLU A 240 -14.08 -13.88 -13.42
N SER A 241 -13.85 -14.27 -12.17
CA SER A 241 -14.66 -15.27 -11.45
C SER A 241 -16.05 -14.76 -11.03
N GLY A 242 -16.31 -13.44 -11.18
CA GLY A 242 -17.47 -12.75 -10.64
C GLY A 242 -17.31 -12.30 -9.17
N LEU A 243 -16.14 -12.49 -8.56
CA LEU A 243 -15.82 -11.85 -7.29
C LEU A 243 -15.86 -10.34 -7.46
N THR A 244 -16.45 -9.64 -6.49
CA THR A 244 -16.50 -8.18 -6.45
C THR A 244 -15.66 -7.64 -5.31
N ALA A 245 -15.06 -6.48 -5.50
CA ALA A 245 -14.38 -5.78 -4.41
C ALA A 245 -14.81 -4.32 -4.34
N VAL A 246 -14.87 -3.78 -3.12
CA VAL A 246 -15.09 -2.36 -2.84
C VAL A 246 -13.88 -1.83 -2.09
N LEU A 247 -13.22 -0.86 -2.70
CA LEU A 247 -12.13 -0.12 -2.06
C LEU A 247 -12.61 1.31 -1.77
N GLU A 248 -12.48 1.75 -0.53
CA GLU A 248 -12.96 3.06 -0.11
C GLU A 248 -11.90 3.79 0.72
N VAL A 249 -11.64 5.03 0.33
CA VAL A 249 -10.87 5.97 1.13
C VAL A 249 -11.72 7.20 1.36
N GLY A 250 -11.72 7.72 2.58
CA GLY A 250 -12.44 8.93 2.89
C GLY A 250 -11.82 9.70 4.04
N THR A 251 -11.65 11.00 3.85
CA THR A 251 -11.02 11.88 4.85
C THR A 251 -12.03 12.69 5.68
N CYS A 252 -13.33 12.48 5.41
CA CYS A 252 -14.45 13.16 6.10
C CYS A 252 -15.42 12.19 6.79
N HIS A 253 -14.93 11.06 7.29
CA HIS A 253 -15.74 10.06 8.00
C HIS A 253 -15.56 10.20 9.51
N PHE A 254 -16.62 10.56 10.23
CA PHE A 254 -16.59 10.76 11.68
C PHE A 254 -16.95 9.49 12.46
N ALA A 255 -17.45 8.46 11.78
CA ALA A 255 -17.66 7.10 12.28
C ALA A 255 -17.10 6.11 11.26
N ALA A 256 -16.15 5.30 11.68
CA ALA A 256 -15.50 4.34 10.79
C ALA A 256 -16.36 3.08 10.59
N LEU A 257 -16.35 2.56 9.38
CA LEU A 257 -16.75 1.20 9.04
C LEU A 257 -15.57 0.24 9.25
N PRO A 258 -15.79 -1.09 9.25
CA PRO A 258 -14.71 -2.05 9.35
C PRO A 258 -13.62 -1.82 8.28
N LEU A 259 -12.36 -2.02 8.69
CA LEU A 259 -11.20 -1.91 7.80
C LEU A 259 -11.25 -2.95 6.67
N TRP A 260 -11.61 -4.20 7.03
CA TRP A 260 -11.84 -5.29 6.08
C TRP A 260 -13.16 -6.00 6.35
N PHE A 261 -13.85 -6.34 5.26
CA PHE A 261 -15.03 -7.21 5.26
C PHE A 261 -14.90 -8.21 4.11
N LEU A 262 -14.86 -9.49 4.42
CA LEU A 262 -14.80 -10.57 3.44
C LEU A 262 -16.05 -11.42 3.58
N ALA A 263 -16.82 -11.57 2.52
CA ALA A 263 -18.01 -12.43 2.48
C ALA A 263 -17.80 -13.61 1.55
N GLY A 264 -18.00 -14.80 2.09
CA GLY A 264 -17.91 -16.05 1.35
C GLY A 264 -19.14 -16.91 1.51
N SER A 265 -19.21 -17.99 0.74
CA SER A 265 -20.36 -18.90 0.71
C SER A 265 -20.57 -19.68 2.01
N GLN A 266 -19.58 -19.72 2.90
CA GLN A 266 -19.63 -20.46 4.17
C GLN A 266 -19.31 -19.60 5.39
N GLY A 267 -19.11 -18.30 5.22
CA GLY A 267 -18.81 -17.43 6.35
C GLY A 267 -18.49 -16.00 5.95
N THR A 268 -18.25 -15.18 6.97
CA THR A 268 -17.88 -13.78 6.83
C THR A 268 -16.79 -13.45 7.84
N ALA A 269 -15.78 -12.71 7.40
CA ALA A 269 -14.74 -12.17 8.25
C ALA A 269 -14.82 -10.65 8.32
N VAL A 270 -14.58 -10.10 9.50
CA VAL A 270 -14.53 -8.67 9.76
C VAL A 270 -13.26 -8.34 10.53
N ILE A 271 -12.49 -7.39 10.03
CA ILE A 271 -11.38 -6.76 10.76
C ILE A 271 -11.80 -5.31 10.99
N ASP A 272 -12.00 -4.95 12.26
CA ASP A 272 -12.66 -3.71 12.61
C ASP A 272 -11.74 -2.48 12.44
N ASN A 273 -10.46 -2.61 12.75
CA ASN A 273 -9.54 -1.48 12.89
C ASN A 273 -8.06 -1.89 12.75
N TRP A 274 -7.16 -0.91 12.86
CA TRP A 274 -5.72 -1.10 12.78
C TRP A 274 -5.11 -1.93 13.92
N ASP A 275 -5.82 -2.08 15.07
CA ASP A 275 -5.41 -2.96 16.15
C ASP A 275 -5.75 -4.43 15.85
N CYS A 276 -6.33 -4.70 14.67
CA CYS A 276 -6.74 -6.02 14.20
C CYS A 276 -7.71 -6.70 15.16
N THR A 277 -8.64 -5.93 15.75
CA THR A 277 -9.81 -6.53 16.40
C THR A 277 -10.79 -7.01 15.34
N GLY A 278 -11.59 -8.04 15.67
CA GLY A 278 -12.55 -8.56 14.69
C GLY A 278 -12.89 -10.03 14.95
N ARG A 279 -13.53 -10.64 13.97
CA ARG A 279 -14.01 -12.03 14.07
C ARG A 279 -14.22 -12.67 12.71
N VAL A 280 -14.25 -13.99 12.72
CA VAL A 280 -14.75 -14.81 11.61
C VAL A 280 -16.02 -15.51 12.08
N VAL A 281 -17.11 -15.35 11.34
CA VAL A 281 -18.35 -16.10 11.57
C VAL A 281 -18.46 -17.14 10.46
N ARG A 282 -18.47 -18.41 10.84
CA ARG A 282 -18.49 -19.54 9.91
C ARG A 282 -19.74 -20.37 10.09
N LEU A 283 -20.30 -20.83 8.99
CA LEU A 283 -21.45 -21.70 8.94
C LEU A 283 -21.03 -23.15 9.24
N HIS A 284 -21.76 -23.85 10.11
CA HIS A 284 -21.57 -25.29 10.31
C HIS A 284 -22.13 -26.11 9.16
N SER A 285 -23.34 -25.81 8.72
CA SER A 285 -24.02 -26.54 7.65
C SER A 285 -25.11 -25.70 6.99
N TRP A 286 -25.31 -25.89 5.68
CA TRP A 286 -26.43 -25.33 4.93
C TRP A 286 -27.76 -26.11 5.14
N GLU A 287 -27.72 -27.26 5.81
CA GLU A 287 -28.90 -28.13 6.01
C GLU A 287 -29.92 -27.53 6.98
N ASP A 288 -29.49 -26.67 7.91
CA ASP A 288 -30.39 -25.92 8.78
C ASP A 288 -31.12 -24.83 7.98
N LYS A 289 -32.34 -25.18 7.52
CA LYS A 289 -33.20 -24.29 6.73
C LYS A 289 -34.36 -23.68 7.51
N ASP A 290 -34.48 -23.96 8.80
CA ASP A 290 -35.61 -23.51 9.62
C ASP A 290 -35.41 -22.07 10.15
N ALA A 291 -35.37 -21.12 9.23
CA ALA A 291 -35.40 -19.70 9.62
C ALA A 291 -36.72 -19.35 10.30
N LYS A 292 -36.66 -18.93 11.56
CA LYS A 292 -37.82 -18.35 12.26
C LYS A 292 -38.04 -16.92 11.78
N PRO A 293 -39.28 -16.54 11.44
CA PRO A 293 -39.54 -15.15 11.06
C PRO A 293 -39.17 -14.19 12.19
N ILE A 294 -38.58 -13.06 11.82
CA ILE A 294 -38.26 -11.96 12.72
C ILE A 294 -39.04 -10.70 12.33
N LEU A 295 -39.25 -9.81 13.29
CA LEU A 295 -39.76 -8.45 13.02
C LEU A 295 -38.66 -7.64 12.31
N ALA A 296 -38.99 -7.09 11.16
CA ALA A 296 -38.16 -6.13 10.42
C ALA A 296 -38.99 -4.89 10.14
N GLY A 297 -38.80 -3.86 10.93
CA GLY A 297 -39.69 -2.69 10.92
C GLY A 297 -41.11 -3.08 11.35
N ALA A 298 -42.11 -2.70 10.54
CA ALA A 298 -43.56 -3.01 10.81
C ALA A 298 -43.99 -4.38 10.29
N GLY A 299 -43.09 -5.18 9.70
CA GLY A 299 -43.43 -6.46 9.07
C GLY A 299 -42.56 -7.62 9.53
N LEU A 300 -42.95 -8.82 9.10
CA LEU A 300 -42.19 -10.04 9.35
C LEU A 300 -41.35 -10.39 8.11
N THR A 301 -40.12 -10.81 8.34
CA THR A 301 -39.27 -11.42 7.30
C THR A 301 -38.73 -12.75 7.75
N LYS A 302 -38.67 -13.69 6.80
CA LYS A 302 -38.02 -15.00 7.00
C LYS A 302 -36.68 -15.06 6.26
N THR A 303 -36.58 -14.40 5.11
CA THR A 303 -35.39 -14.41 4.26
C THR A 303 -34.21 -13.66 4.86
N MET A 304 -34.47 -12.63 5.69
CA MET A 304 -33.43 -11.83 6.36
C MET A 304 -33.27 -12.21 7.84
N ALA A 305 -33.84 -13.31 8.27
CA ALA A 305 -33.64 -13.81 9.62
C ALA A 305 -32.18 -14.25 9.80
N PRO A 306 -31.48 -13.82 10.87
CA PRO A 306 -30.15 -14.31 11.18
C PRO A 306 -30.17 -15.79 11.50
N ARG A 307 -29.07 -16.46 11.30
CA ARG A 307 -28.92 -17.83 11.77
C ARG A 307 -28.79 -17.85 13.29
N GLY A 308 -29.29 -18.92 13.90
CA GLY A 308 -29.12 -19.15 15.34
C GLY A 308 -27.68 -19.59 15.67
N ASP A 309 -27.29 -19.40 16.93
CA ASP A 309 -25.94 -19.72 17.42
C ASP A 309 -25.56 -21.21 17.24
N SER A 310 -26.55 -22.11 17.12
CA SER A 310 -26.33 -23.54 16.85
C SER A 310 -25.90 -23.82 15.40
N SER A 311 -26.12 -22.90 14.47
CA SER A 311 -25.83 -23.10 13.05
C SER A 311 -24.58 -22.38 12.57
N VAL A 312 -24.02 -21.52 13.39
CA VAL A 312 -22.78 -20.76 13.11
C VAL A 312 -21.81 -20.84 14.28
N GLU A 313 -20.53 -20.72 13.99
CA GLU A 313 -19.49 -20.51 15.01
C GLU A 313 -18.83 -19.16 14.82
N THR A 314 -18.44 -18.53 15.91
CA THR A 314 -17.63 -17.30 15.91
C THR A 314 -16.22 -17.63 16.36
N LEU A 315 -15.27 -17.39 15.48
CA LEU A 315 -13.85 -17.66 15.69
C LEU A 315 -13.09 -16.32 15.81
N PRO A 316 -12.00 -16.30 16.59
CA PRO A 316 -11.08 -15.16 16.57
C PRO A 316 -10.41 -15.05 15.20
N LEU A 317 -9.87 -13.87 14.90
CA LEU A 317 -9.01 -13.68 13.73
C LEU A 317 -7.75 -14.57 13.86
N PRO A 318 -7.25 -15.13 12.74
CA PRO A 318 -6.04 -15.93 12.75
C PRO A 318 -4.83 -15.10 13.19
N GLN A 319 -3.90 -15.74 13.88
CA GLN A 319 -2.61 -15.13 14.16
C GLN A 319 -1.72 -15.22 12.93
N VAL A 320 -0.97 -14.15 12.67
CA VAL A 320 0.01 -14.07 11.59
C VAL A 320 1.30 -13.47 12.14
N ASP A 321 2.41 -13.95 11.65
CA ASP A 321 3.69 -13.30 11.82
C ASP A 321 3.81 -12.20 10.76
N PHE A 322 4.37 -11.05 11.14
CA PHE A 322 4.58 -9.94 10.23
C PHE A 322 5.90 -9.25 10.54
N ASP A 323 6.63 -8.93 9.50
CA ASP A 323 7.89 -8.21 9.59
C ASP A 323 8.00 -7.24 8.40
N ASN A 324 7.91 -5.95 8.68
CA ASN A 324 8.04 -4.92 7.63
C ASN A 324 9.47 -4.83 7.07
N ASN A 325 10.46 -5.45 7.71
CA ASN A 325 11.82 -5.54 7.21
C ASN A 325 12.01 -6.55 6.08
N GLU A 326 11.03 -7.45 5.87
CA GLU A 326 10.99 -8.35 4.72
C GLU A 326 11.16 -7.60 3.39
N LEU A 327 10.67 -6.36 3.28
CA LEU A 327 10.89 -5.53 2.11
C LEU A 327 12.37 -5.27 1.85
N TYR A 328 13.13 -4.90 2.89
CA TYR A 328 14.56 -4.62 2.77
C TYR A 328 15.38 -5.90 2.55
N LEU A 329 14.98 -7.00 3.21
CA LEU A 329 15.57 -8.33 2.97
C LEU A 329 15.43 -8.71 1.51
N ASN A 330 14.21 -8.66 0.98
CA ASN A 330 13.95 -9.02 -0.40
C ASN A 330 14.62 -8.06 -1.40
N LEU A 331 14.69 -6.76 -1.10
CA LEU A 331 15.43 -5.80 -1.94
C LEU A 331 16.89 -6.24 -2.10
N VAL A 332 17.57 -6.55 -0.98
CA VAL A 332 18.98 -6.96 -1.02
C VAL A 332 19.14 -8.32 -1.69
N ASP A 333 18.25 -9.26 -1.42
CA ASP A 333 18.26 -10.59 -2.04
C ASP A 333 18.03 -10.52 -3.55
N ALA A 334 17.12 -9.66 -4.01
CA ALA A 334 16.88 -9.44 -5.43
C ALA A 334 18.09 -8.80 -6.12
N ILE A 335 18.76 -7.82 -5.50
CA ILE A 335 19.98 -7.20 -6.00
C ILE A 335 21.13 -8.21 -6.12
N ASP A 336 21.26 -9.10 -5.15
CA ASP A 336 22.31 -10.13 -5.13
C ASP A 336 21.95 -11.40 -5.94
N GLY A 337 20.74 -11.45 -6.53
CA GLY A 337 20.25 -12.60 -7.28
C GLY A 337 19.95 -13.84 -6.44
N ARG A 338 19.76 -13.69 -5.12
CA ARG A 338 19.44 -14.79 -4.19
C ARG A 338 17.96 -15.16 -4.19
N ALA A 339 17.08 -14.18 -4.43
CA ALA A 339 15.65 -14.40 -4.54
C ALA A 339 15.02 -13.50 -5.61
N PRO A 340 13.87 -13.88 -6.17
CA PRO A 340 13.13 -12.98 -7.05
C PRO A 340 12.59 -11.78 -6.28
N GLN A 341 12.38 -10.68 -6.99
CA GLN A 341 11.76 -9.47 -6.46
C GLN A 341 10.28 -9.73 -6.12
N ILE A 342 9.87 -9.49 -4.87
CA ILE A 342 8.47 -9.67 -4.42
C ILE A 342 7.58 -8.53 -4.92
N VAL A 343 8.08 -7.30 -4.89
CA VAL A 343 7.37 -6.14 -5.42
C VAL A 343 8.01 -5.74 -6.73
N THR A 344 7.45 -6.17 -7.84
CA THR A 344 8.01 -5.90 -9.18
C THR A 344 7.47 -4.60 -9.78
N GLY A 345 8.15 -4.09 -10.79
CA GLY A 345 7.66 -2.96 -11.58
C GLY A 345 6.35 -3.26 -12.28
N GLU A 346 6.15 -4.50 -12.74
CA GLU A 346 4.91 -4.94 -13.38
C GLU A 346 3.72 -4.91 -12.41
N HIS A 347 3.93 -5.31 -11.13
CA HIS A 347 2.89 -5.15 -10.11
C HIS A 347 2.50 -3.68 -9.94
N ALA A 348 3.49 -2.78 -9.84
CA ALA A 348 3.22 -1.35 -9.72
C ALA A 348 2.53 -0.80 -10.98
N LEU A 349 2.92 -1.23 -12.17
CA LEU A 349 2.31 -0.83 -13.43
C LEU A 349 0.83 -1.25 -13.52
N ARG A 350 0.51 -2.47 -13.09
CA ARG A 350 -0.87 -2.96 -13.02
C ARG A 350 -1.71 -2.09 -12.06
N VAL A 351 -1.16 -1.74 -10.90
CA VAL A 351 -1.82 -0.85 -9.93
C VAL A 351 -2.07 0.53 -10.53
N MET A 352 -1.06 1.13 -11.17
CA MET A 352 -1.19 2.47 -11.77
C MET A 352 -2.23 2.52 -12.87
N ARG A 353 -2.24 1.54 -13.78
CA ARG A 353 -3.25 1.43 -14.84
C ARG A 353 -4.67 1.27 -14.29
N LEU A 354 -4.84 0.56 -13.15
CA LEU A 354 -6.14 0.47 -12.49
C LEU A 354 -6.56 1.79 -11.83
N MET A 355 -5.62 2.55 -11.25
CA MET A 355 -5.90 3.90 -10.75
C MET A 355 -6.34 4.84 -11.88
N GLU A 356 -5.67 4.79 -13.02
CA GLU A 356 -6.04 5.56 -14.22
C GLU A 356 -7.43 5.19 -14.75
N ALA A 357 -7.74 3.89 -14.80
CA ALA A 357 -9.06 3.41 -15.17
C ALA A 357 -10.15 3.88 -14.18
N ALA A 358 -9.82 3.91 -12.88
CA ALA A 358 -10.72 4.42 -11.85
C ALA A 358 -10.97 5.94 -11.99
N VAL A 359 -9.93 6.72 -12.26
CA VAL A 359 -10.07 8.17 -12.53
C VAL A 359 -10.93 8.39 -13.79
N SER A 360 -10.65 7.66 -14.87
CA SER A 360 -11.45 7.73 -16.10
C SER A 360 -12.91 7.35 -15.87
N SER A 361 -13.17 6.34 -15.03
CA SER A 361 -14.54 5.98 -14.63
C SER A 361 -15.25 7.11 -13.88
N ALA A 362 -14.54 7.77 -12.95
CA ALA A 362 -15.10 8.89 -12.19
C ALA A 362 -15.41 10.11 -13.09
N GLU A 363 -14.51 10.42 -14.02
CA GLU A 363 -14.68 11.54 -14.96
C GLU A 363 -15.83 11.32 -15.96
N THR A 364 -15.99 10.07 -16.42
CA THR A 364 -17.01 9.73 -17.40
C THR A 364 -18.34 9.27 -16.78
N HIS A 365 -18.36 9.05 -15.47
CA HIS A 365 -19.49 8.47 -14.73
C HIS A 365 -19.96 7.13 -15.31
N ALA A 366 -19.02 6.33 -15.81
CA ALA A 366 -19.31 5.08 -16.50
C ALA A 366 -18.38 3.95 -15.99
N VAL A 367 -18.86 2.72 -16.18
CA VAL A 367 -18.02 1.54 -15.98
C VAL A 367 -16.94 1.50 -17.07
N VAL A 368 -15.70 1.28 -16.65
CA VAL A 368 -14.57 1.04 -17.55
C VAL A 368 -14.33 -0.47 -17.63
N GLU A 369 -14.41 -1.03 -18.83
CA GLU A 369 -13.95 -2.39 -19.09
C GLU A 369 -12.42 -2.38 -19.01
N PHE A 370 -11.87 -3.25 -18.16
CA PHE A 370 -10.44 -3.31 -17.91
C PHE A 370 -9.87 -4.60 -18.49
N GLU A 371 -9.06 -4.47 -19.53
CA GLU A 371 -8.30 -5.56 -20.12
C GLU A 371 -6.87 -5.47 -19.64
N PRO A 372 -6.42 -6.35 -18.73
CA PRO A 372 -5.02 -6.32 -18.32
C PRO A 372 -4.15 -6.75 -19.49
N ALA A 373 -3.24 -5.88 -19.89
CA ALA A 373 -2.27 -6.15 -20.93
C ALA A 373 -1.14 -7.09 -20.46
N LEU A 374 -1.12 -7.49 -19.17
CA LEU A 374 -0.04 -8.28 -18.61
C LEU A 374 -0.59 -9.58 -18.01
N PRO A 375 0.03 -10.74 -18.30
CA PRO A 375 -0.21 -11.95 -17.54
C PRO A 375 0.19 -11.73 -16.07
N VAL A 376 -0.47 -12.42 -15.18
CA VAL A 376 -0.16 -12.45 -13.74
C VAL A 376 1.19 -13.11 -13.51
#